data_3b1db2c6de6868b19249ff9a2ef08967
#
_entry.id   3b1db2c6de6868b19249ff9a2ef08967
#
_cell.length_a   1.000
_cell.length_b   1.000
_cell.length_c   1.000
_cell.angle_alpha   90.00
_cell.angle_beta   90.00
_cell.angle_gamma   90.00
#
_symmetry.space_group_name_H-M   'P 1'
#
loop_
_entity.id
_entity.type
_entity.pdbx_description
1 polymer ?
#
loop_
_entity_poly.entity_id
_entity_poly.type
_entity_poly.pdbx_seq_one_letter_code
_entity_poly.pdbx_strand_id
1 'polypeptide(L)'
;MSKFTRFIRHQQRVRHAVYQTEHTIKRSVKRTGLVMLAVIALHAVLMVLLEGMTLWQGIWLTFTTITTVGFGDIAPATPFGQAATIGLIYICGITLMTFLISDYVDFRIARREKIRSGLWNWNMEEHILIINSPKYNREDYFIRLIKQIRENTDYTDTPIQLLNIDFPTGLPDFLRELGAVHVHGTPSNPADLEKAGAARAKHIVVLARNEYASDSDSFTFDVAHRLHELHACHKTIIECVIDANRQRMRDLGVKSVLRPIRNYPEIIVRSMDAPGSEVIIEDKKIVSVTSIEEAPNQ
;
A
#
# COMPACT_ATOMS: atom_id res chain seq x y z
N MET A 1 17.63 25.40 -8.79
CA MET A 1 16.96 24.35 -7.99
C MET A 1 16.51 23.23 -8.90
N SER A 2 17.10 22.03 -8.75
CA SER A 2 16.87 20.87 -9.63
C SER A 2 15.39 20.44 -9.61
N LYS A 3 14.87 19.96 -10.78
CA LYS A 3 13.52 19.34 -10.89
C LYS A 3 13.32 18.22 -9.85
N PHE A 4 14.39 17.52 -9.48
CA PHE A 4 14.45 16.50 -8.45
C PHE A 4 14.13 17.03 -7.04
N THR A 5 14.67 18.19 -6.66
CA THR A 5 14.41 18.81 -5.34
C THR A 5 12.96 19.29 -5.20
N ARG A 6 12.35 19.78 -6.28
CA ARG A 6 10.92 20.13 -6.31
C ARG A 6 10.03 18.89 -6.16
N PHE A 7 10.40 17.80 -6.81
CA PHE A 7 9.69 16.54 -6.75
C PHE A 7 9.68 15.95 -5.33
N ILE A 8 10.83 15.88 -4.65
CA ILE A 8 10.93 15.40 -3.27
C ILE A 8 10.08 16.24 -2.31
N ARG A 9 10.14 17.59 -2.44
CA ARG A 9 9.31 18.48 -1.62
C ARG A 9 7.81 18.31 -1.89
N HIS A 10 7.42 18.07 -3.14
CA HIS A 10 6.03 17.80 -3.47
C HIS A 10 5.54 16.50 -2.81
N GLN A 11 6.33 15.44 -2.87
CA GLN A 11 6.02 14.16 -2.21
C GLN A 11 5.91 14.29 -0.69
N GLN A 12 6.82 15.01 -0.06
CA GLN A 12 6.75 15.26 1.38
C GLN A 12 5.48 16.01 1.77
N ARG A 13 5.05 16.99 0.96
CA ARG A 13 3.80 17.72 1.18
C ARG A 13 2.57 16.83 1.04
N VAL A 14 2.53 15.96 0.02
CA VAL A 14 1.43 15.01 -0.18
C VAL A 14 1.36 14.00 0.96
N ARG A 15 2.49 13.43 1.38
CA ARG A 15 2.56 12.53 2.55
C ARG A 15 2.07 13.21 3.83
N HIS A 16 2.49 14.46 4.07
CA HIS A 16 2.04 15.24 5.22
C HIS A 16 0.55 15.56 5.18
N ALA A 17 0.02 15.96 4.04
CA ALA A 17 -1.39 16.27 3.86
C ALA A 17 -2.28 15.03 4.11
N VAL A 18 -1.92 13.87 3.55
CA VAL A 18 -2.66 12.62 3.74
C VAL A 18 -2.64 12.17 5.21
N TYR A 19 -1.48 12.28 5.88
CA TYR A 19 -1.37 11.91 7.29
C TYR A 19 -2.16 12.85 8.21
N GLN A 20 -2.12 14.16 7.97
CA GLN A 20 -2.91 15.15 8.71
C GLN A 20 -4.42 14.92 8.52
N THR A 21 -4.85 14.58 7.30
CA THR A 21 -6.26 14.32 6.99
C THR A 21 -6.78 13.12 7.80
N GLU A 22 -6.06 12.00 7.85
CA GLU A 22 -6.46 10.81 8.61
C GLU A 22 -6.55 11.10 10.13
N HIS A 23 -5.58 11.85 10.68
CA HIS A 23 -5.58 12.20 12.10
C HIS A 23 -6.72 13.16 12.46
N THR A 24 -7.01 14.09 11.56
CA THR A 24 -8.10 15.07 11.72
C THR A 24 -9.46 14.36 11.67
N ILE A 25 -9.68 13.44 10.73
CA ILE A 25 -10.92 12.67 10.62
C ILE A 25 -11.14 11.80 11.87
N LYS A 26 -10.11 11.07 12.34
CA LYS A 26 -10.22 10.26 13.57
C LYS A 26 -10.58 11.10 14.81
N ARG A 27 -10.03 12.32 14.90
CA ARG A 27 -10.35 13.24 15.99
C ARG A 27 -11.77 13.78 15.87
N SER A 28 -12.22 14.10 14.65
CA SER A 28 -13.59 14.52 14.36
C SER A 28 -14.60 13.44 14.75
N VAL A 29 -14.43 12.21 14.27
CA VAL A 29 -15.30 11.06 14.61
C VAL A 29 -15.42 10.87 16.12
N LYS A 30 -14.29 10.88 16.84
CA LYS A 30 -14.31 10.74 18.32
C LYS A 30 -15.08 11.85 19.00
N ARG A 31 -14.85 13.12 18.58
CA ARG A 31 -15.52 14.28 19.16
C ARG A 31 -17.03 14.25 18.88
N THR A 32 -17.42 14.03 17.63
CA THR A 32 -18.81 13.96 17.20
C THR A 32 -19.54 12.80 17.89
N GLY A 33 -18.91 11.63 18.00
CA GLY A 33 -19.43 10.47 18.73
C GLY A 33 -19.62 10.73 20.23
N LEU A 34 -18.68 11.42 20.89
CA LEU A 34 -18.81 11.78 22.29
C LEU A 34 -19.97 12.78 22.52
N VAL A 35 -20.09 13.79 21.66
CA VAL A 35 -21.19 14.77 21.73
C VAL A 35 -22.53 14.08 21.48
N MET A 36 -22.60 13.16 20.51
CA MET A 36 -23.81 12.38 20.22
C MET A 36 -24.22 11.52 21.44
N LEU A 37 -23.28 10.84 22.09
CA LEU A 37 -23.55 10.08 23.30
C LEU A 37 -24.08 10.98 24.43
N ALA A 38 -23.52 12.18 24.58
CA ALA A 38 -24.00 13.16 25.56
C ALA A 38 -25.43 13.63 25.26
N VAL A 39 -25.78 13.86 23.98
CA VAL A 39 -27.12 14.24 23.56
C VAL A 39 -28.11 13.11 23.79
N ILE A 40 -27.76 11.86 23.49
CA ILE A 40 -28.57 10.66 23.75
C ILE A 40 -28.84 10.50 25.24
N ALA A 41 -27.80 10.58 26.06
CA ALA A 41 -27.91 10.46 27.52
C ALA A 41 -28.76 11.58 28.11
N LEU A 42 -28.54 12.84 27.69
CA LEU A 42 -29.32 13.96 28.14
C LEU A 42 -30.79 13.84 27.78
N HIS A 43 -31.12 13.47 26.55
CA HIS A 43 -32.50 13.26 26.12
C HIS A 43 -33.19 12.13 26.90
N ALA A 44 -32.52 10.98 27.06
CA ALA A 44 -33.08 9.86 27.83
C ALA A 44 -33.39 10.27 29.29
N VAL A 45 -32.49 11.03 29.93
CA VAL A 45 -32.71 11.54 31.29
C VAL A 45 -33.87 12.53 31.32
N LEU A 46 -33.97 13.43 30.34
CA LEU A 46 -35.09 14.38 30.26
C LEU A 46 -36.43 13.66 30.09
N MET A 47 -36.51 12.58 29.30
CA MET A 47 -37.72 11.77 29.18
C MET A 47 -38.14 11.11 30.49
N VAL A 48 -37.19 10.68 31.32
CA VAL A 48 -37.48 10.20 32.67
C VAL A 48 -38.06 11.29 33.54
N LEU A 49 -37.46 12.49 33.51
CA LEU A 49 -37.84 13.61 34.38
C LEU A 49 -39.12 14.31 33.95
N LEU A 50 -39.37 14.48 32.65
CA LEU A 50 -40.49 15.26 32.09
C LEU A 50 -41.74 14.43 31.80
N GLU A 51 -41.53 13.15 31.43
CA GLU A 51 -42.61 12.24 31.02
C GLU A 51 -42.86 11.11 32.01
N GLY A 52 -42.07 11.00 33.07
CA GLY A 52 -42.19 9.89 34.05
C GLY A 52 -41.85 8.52 33.46
N MET A 53 -41.13 8.46 32.35
CA MET A 53 -40.73 7.22 31.68
C MET A 53 -39.67 6.48 32.50
N THR A 54 -39.60 5.16 32.31
CA THR A 54 -38.41 4.42 32.81
C THR A 54 -37.18 4.78 31.98
N LEU A 55 -35.98 4.62 32.54
CA LEU A 55 -34.74 4.91 31.81
C LEU A 55 -34.64 4.12 30.51
N TRP A 56 -35.12 2.86 30.54
CA TRP A 56 -35.15 2.01 29.33
C TRP A 56 -36.06 2.58 28.24
N GLN A 57 -37.26 3.02 28.61
CA GLN A 57 -38.19 3.66 27.68
C GLN A 57 -37.60 4.95 27.09
N GLY A 58 -36.92 5.78 27.90
CA GLY A 58 -36.24 6.98 27.43
C GLY A 58 -35.13 6.67 26.45
N ILE A 59 -34.30 5.66 26.74
CA ILE A 59 -33.25 5.17 25.81
C ILE A 59 -33.87 4.64 24.54
N TRP A 60 -34.88 3.76 24.62
CA TRP A 60 -35.58 3.20 23.46
C TRP A 60 -36.16 4.27 22.54
N LEU A 61 -36.92 5.21 23.10
CA LEU A 61 -37.45 6.35 22.36
C LEU A 61 -36.35 7.16 21.68
N THR A 62 -35.25 7.44 22.40
CA THR A 62 -34.14 8.21 21.84
C THR A 62 -33.51 7.51 20.65
N PHE A 63 -33.22 6.20 20.77
CA PHE A 63 -32.61 5.43 19.68
C PHE A 63 -33.54 5.25 18.49
N THR A 64 -34.81 4.93 18.70
CA THR A 64 -35.76 4.75 17.61
C THR A 64 -36.02 6.06 16.86
N THR A 65 -35.96 7.18 17.56
CA THR A 65 -36.18 8.52 16.96
C THR A 65 -34.93 9.00 16.22
N ILE A 66 -33.73 8.90 16.80
CA ILE A 66 -32.47 9.37 16.16
C ILE A 66 -32.11 8.55 14.93
N THR A 67 -32.45 7.25 14.94
CA THR A 67 -32.27 6.35 13.78
C THR A 67 -33.42 6.47 12.76
N THR A 68 -34.38 7.36 13.02
CA THR A 68 -35.56 7.61 12.15
C THR A 68 -36.46 6.37 11.95
N VAL A 69 -36.39 5.36 12.84
CA VAL A 69 -37.24 4.17 12.79
C VAL A 69 -38.66 4.49 13.26
N GLY A 70 -38.78 5.17 14.42
CA GLY A 70 -40.04 5.73 14.92
C GLY A 70 -41.18 4.71 14.99
N PHE A 71 -41.07 3.66 15.81
CA PHE A 71 -42.17 2.68 15.96
C PHE A 71 -43.50 3.26 16.41
N GLY A 72 -43.49 4.44 17.08
CA GLY A 72 -44.67 5.10 17.58
C GLY A 72 -45.35 4.44 18.81
N ASP A 73 -44.67 3.47 19.39
CA ASP A 73 -45.11 2.75 20.61
C ASP A 73 -44.93 3.62 21.87
N ILE A 74 -43.95 4.51 21.88
CA ILE A 74 -43.66 5.46 22.96
C ILE A 74 -43.42 6.83 22.31
N ALA A 75 -44.06 7.87 22.83
CA ALA A 75 -43.91 9.26 22.39
C ALA A 75 -44.04 10.22 23.57
N PRO A 76 -43.35 11.41 23.57
CA PRO A 76 -43.53 12.41 24.60
C PRO A 76 -44.93 13.03 24.51
N ALA A 77 -45.64 13.04 25.64
CA ALA A 77 -47.01 13.57 25.73
C ALA A 77 -47.05 15.04 26.18
N THR A 78 -46.05 15.45 27.00
CA THR A 78 -46.00 16.82 27.52
C THR A 78 -45.38 17.80 26.54
N PRO A 79 -45.81 19.10 26.52
CA PRO A 79 -45.20 20.10 25.67
C PRO A 79 -43.70 20.30 25.89
N PHE A 80 -43.21 20.12 27.15
CA PHE A 80 -41.82 20.22 27.48
C PHE A 80 -40.98 19.00 26.97
N GLY A 81 -41.54 17.81 27.07
CA GLY A 81 -40.91 16.59 26.51
C GLY A 81 -40.84 16.66 24.97
N GLN A 82 -41.92 17.14 24.32
CA GLN A 82 -41.94 17.37 22.86
C GLN A 82 -40.89 18.41 22.43
N ALA A 83 -40.78 19.55 23.16
CA ALA A 83 -39.80 20.58 22.86
C ALA A 83 -38.37 20.08 23.05
N ALA A 84 -38.12 19.30 24.12
CA ALA A 84 -36.81 18.64 24.35
C ALA A 84 -36.45 17.68 23.21
N THR A 85 -37.40 16.89 22.73
CA THR A 85 -37.20 15.93 21.63
C THR A 85 -36.88 16.68 20.33
N ILE A 86 -37.64 17.76 20.01
CA ILE A 86 -37.38 18.57 18.83
C ILE A 86 -35.98 19.18 18.87
N GLY A 87 -35.58 19.81 19.99
CA GLY A 87 -34.26 20.45 20.11
C GLY A 87 -33.10 19.46 20.13
N LEU A 88 -33.18 18.44 20.94
CA LEU A 88 -32.05 17.52 21.15
C LEU A 88 -31.98 16.45 20.06
N ILE A 89 -33.08 15.87 19.62
CA ILE A 89 -33.04 14.75 18.69
C ILE A 89 -33.22 15.20 17.25
N TYR A 90 -34.28 15.97 16.94
CA TYR A 90 -34.55 16.35 15.54
C TYR A 90 -33.51 17.34 15.01
N ILE A 91 -33.11 18.33 15.81
CA ILE A 91 -32.12 19.33 15.37
C ILE A 91 -30.70 18.81 15.61
N CYS A 92 -30.30 18.56 16.86
CA CYS A 92 -28.94 18.20 17.21
C CYS A 92 -28.62 16.74 16.83
N GLY A 93 -29.50 15.79 17.18
CA GLY A 93 -29.25 14.35 17.00
C GLY A 93 -29.12 13.96 15.53
N ILE A 94 -30.07 14.38 14.68
CA ILE A 94 -30.04 14.07 13.25
C ILE A 94 -28.84 14.74 12.57
N THR A 95 -28.54 16.00 12.95
CA THR A 95 -27.37 16.71 12.42
C THR A 95 -26.06 15.99 12.80
N LEU A 96 -25.91 15.57 14.05
CA LEU A 96 -24.72 14.83 14.52
C LEU A 96 -24.60 13.47 13.82
N MET A 97 -25.72 12.77 13.61
CA MET A 97 -25.75 11.51 12.87
C MET A 97 -25.28 11.69 11.43
N THR A 98 -25.73 12.75 10.77
CA THR A 98 -25.29 13.11 9.41
C THR A 98 -23.79 13.38 9.36
N PHE A 99 -23.23 14.10 10.35
CA PHE A 99 -21.80 14.33 10.44
C PHE A 99 -21.01 13.03 10.67
N LEU A 100 -21.49 12.12 11.51
CA LEU A 100 -20.83 10.81 11.72
C LEU A 100 -20.80 9.97 10.44
N ILE A 101 -21.89 9.94 9.68
CA ILE A 101 -21.96 9.25 8.40
C ILE A 101 -20.98 9.88 7.40
N SER A 102 -20.96 11.22 7.31
CA SER A 102 -20.03 11.96 6.44
C SER A 102 -18.58 11.66 6.80
N ASP A 103 -18.19 11.78 8.07
CA ASP A 103 -16.85 11.49 8.57
C ASP A 103 -16.43 10.03 8.27
N TYR A 104 -17.38 9.08 8.39
CA TYR A 104 -17.13 7.68 8.03
C TYR A 104 -16.86 7.50 6.53
N VAL A 105 -17.66 8.13 5.67
CA VAL A 105 -17.47 8.11 4.21
C VAL A 105 -16.12 8.73 3.85
N ASP A 106 -15.79 9.88 4.41
CA ASP A 106 -14.52 10.57 4.18
C ASP A 106 -13.33 9.71 4.64
N PHE A 107 -13.44 9.03 5.78
CA PHE A 107 -12.43 8.08 6.24
C PHE A 107 -12.23 6.92 5.25
N ARG A 108 -13.31 6.37 4.72
CA ARG A 108 -13.27 5.29 3.71
C ARG A 108 -12.60 5.76 2.41
N ILE A 109 -12.93 6.96 1.96
CA ILE A 109 -12.35 7.58 0.75
C ILE A 109 -10.85 7.83 0.97
N ALA A 110 -10.46 8.46 2.08
CA ALA A 110 -9.07 8.76 2.41
C ALA A 110 -8.23 7.47 2.52
N ARG A 111 -8.78 6.40 3.11
CA ARG A 111 -8.11 5.10 3.18
C ARG A 111 -7.90 4.48 1.80
N ARG A 112 -8.93 4.52 0.93
CA ARG A 112 -8.83 4.01 -0.44
C ARG A 112 -7.78 4.78 -1.25
N GLU A 113 -7.76 6.10 -1.12
CA GLU A 113 -6.77 6.93 -1.80
C GLU A 113 -5.35 6.67 -1.30
N LYS A 114 -5.17 6.46 0.01
CA LYS A 114 -3.88 6.09 0.59
C LYS A 114 -3.37 4.73 0.08
N ILE A 115 -4.25 3.76 -0.09
CA ILE A 115 -3.94 2.46 -0.69
C ILE A 115 -3.60 2.64 -2.16
N ARG A 116 -4.43 3.36 -2.90
CA ARG A 116 -4.26 3.59 -4.34
C ARG A 116 -2.95 4.31 -4.66
N SER A 117 -2.63 5.36 -3.91
CA SER A 117 -1.40 6.16 -4.11
C SER A 117 -0.11 5.46 -3.62
N GLY A 118 -0.18 4.24 -3.10
CA GLY A 118 0.98 3.51 -2.58
C GLY A 118 1.53 4.05 -1.25
N LEU A 119 0.78 4.91 -0.56
CA LEU A 119 1.17 5.45 0.74
C LEU A 119 0.79 4.53 1.90
N TRP A 120 0.04 3.46 1.63
CA TRP A 120 -0.32 2.47 2.63
C TRP A 120 0.88 1.62 3.03
N ASN A 121 1.01 1.29 4.31
CA ASN A 121 1.98 0.31 4.79
C ASN A 121 1.30 -1.07 4.81
N TRP A 122 1.73 -1.96 3.93
CA TRP A 122 1.16 -3.29 3.79
C TRP A 122 1.65 -4.26 4.86
N ASN A 123 2.84 -3.97 5.45
CA ASN A 123 3.51 -4.84 6.42
C ASN A 123 3.57 -6.31 5.98
N MET A 124 3.95 -6.52 4.71
CA MET A 124 4.01 -7.85 4.10
C MET A 124 5.25 -8.62 4.53
N GLU A 125 5.11 -9.94 4.55
CA GLU A 125 6.16 -10.92 4.78
C GLU A 125 6.09 -11.99 3.69
N GLU A 126 7.20 -12.71 3.44
CA GLU A 126 7.28 -13.79 2.44
C GLU A 126 6.75 -13.38 1.04
N HIS A 127 6.91 -12.13 0.67
CA HIS A 127 6.44 -11.56 -0.59
C HIS A 127 7.58 -11.41 -1.61
N ILE A 128 7.22 -11.25 -2.87
CA ILE A 128 8.15 -10.86 -3.93
C ILE A 128 8.15 -9.35 -4.02
N LEU A 129 9.29 -8.72 -3.71
CA LEU A 129 9.48 -7.28 -3.79
C LEU A 129 10.16 -6.93 -5.12
N ILE A 130 9.48 -6.17 -5.98
CA ILE A 130 10.02 -5.68 -7.23
C ILE A 130 10.33 -4.20 -7.09
N ILE A 131 11.60 -3.86 -7.22
CA ILE A 131 12.14 -2.51 -7.04
C ILE A 131 12.41 -1.87 -8.39
N ASN A 132 12.02 -0.62 -8.54
CA ASN A 132 12.06 0.16 -9.78
C ASN A 132 11.03 -0.27 -10.83
N SER A 133 11.10 0.38 -11.97
CA SER A 133 10.32 0.03 -13.16
C SER A 133 11.10 0.36 -14.42
N PRO A 134 10.86 -0.38 -15.51
CA PRO A 134 11.41 -0.03 -16.82
C PRO A 134 10.96 1.36 -17.26
N LYS A 135 11.82 2.07 -17.96
CA LYS A 135 11.49 3.40 -18.52
C LYS A 135 10.47 3.29 -19.66
N TYR A 136 10.55 2.23 -20.46
CA TYR A 136 9.70 1.99 -21.63
C TYR A 136 8.82 0.76 -21.42
N ASN A 137 7.64 0.72 -22.00
CA ASN A 137 6.67 -0.38 -21.95
C ASN A 137 6.45 -0.95 -20.54
N ARG A 138 6.45 -0.08 -19.54
CA ARG A 138 6.40 -0.41 -18.11
C ARG A 138 5.22 -1.31 -17.76
N GLU A 139 4.04 -0.94 -18.23
CA GLU A 139 2.80 -1.65 -17.91
C GLU A 139 2.80 -3.06 -18.50
N ASP A 140 3.10 -3.19 -19.79
CA ASP A 140 3.18 -4.49 -20.48
C ASP A 140 4.26 -5.39 -19.87
N TYR A 141 5.38 -4.81 -19.44
CA TYR A 141 6.43 -5.56 -18.76
C TYR A 141 5.94 -6.14 -17.44
N PHE A 142 5.30 -5.33 -16.59
CA PHE A 142 4.77 -5.81 -15.32
C PHE A 142 3.64 -6.81 -15.50
N ILE A 143 2.75 -6.65 -16.47
CA ILE A 143 1.72 -7.63 -16.78
C ILE A 143 2.35 -8.99 -17.08
N ARG A 144 3.35 -9.03 -17.97
CA ARG A 144 4.03 -10.27 -18.34
C ARG A 144 4.79 -10.88 -17.16
N LEU A 145 5.56 -10.07 -16.42
CA LEU A 145 6.31 -10.53 -15.26
C LEU A 145 5.39 -11.12 -14.18
N ILE A 146 4.31 -10.41 -13.83
CA ILE A 146 3.38 -10.87 -12.80
C ILE A 146 2.65 -12.13 -13.26
N LYS A 147 2.23 -12.22 -14.52
CA LYS A 147 1.62 -13.45 -15.07
C LYS A 147 2.59 -14.63 -14.98
N GLN A 148 3.85 -14.45 -15.38
CA GLN A 148 4.87 -15.50 -15.25
C GLN A 148 5.10 -15.95 -13.81
N ILE A 149 5.11 -15.02 -12.85
CA ILE A 149 5.17 -15.36 -11.42
C ILE A 149 3.96 -16.20 -11.02
N ARG A 150 2.74 -15.83 -11.47
CA ARG A 150 1.49 -16.54 -11.15
C ARG A 150 1.39 -17.93 -11.82
N GLU A 151 2.00 -18.11 -12.97
CA GLU A 151 2.07 -19.39 -13.69
C GLU A 151 3.06 -20.38 -13.06
N ASN A 152 4.03 -19.90 -12.29
CA ASN A 152 4.93 -20.76 -11.54
C ASN A 152 4.23 -21.27 -10.29
N THR A 153 4.19 -22.61 -10.12
CA THR A 153 3.49 -23.28 -9.01
C THR A 153 3.95 -22.86 -7.63
N ASP A 154 5.24 -22.53 -7.48
CA ASP A 154 5.84 -22.17 -6.18
C ASP A 154 5.51 -20.73 -5.75
N TYR A 155 5.05 -19.89 -6.70
CA TYR A 155 4.80 -18.46 -6.47
C TYR A 155 3.38 -18.02 -6.80
N THR A 156 2.48 -18.93 -7.17
CA THR A 156 1.10 -18.63 -7.59
C THR A 156 0.38 -17.73 -6.57
N ASP A 157 0.48 -18.04 -5.28
CA ASP A 157 -0.20 -17.31 -4.21
C ASP A 157 0.73 -16.32 -3.48
N THR A 158 2.00 -16.22 -3.89
CA THR A 158 2.96 -15.33 -3.21
C THR A 158 2.57 -13.86 -3.43
N PRO A 159 2.44 -13.04 -2.37
CA PRO A 159 2.15 -11.63 -2.54
C PRO A 159 3.22 -10.90 -3.36
N ILE A 160 2.81 -9.99 -4.22
CA ILE A 160 3.71 -9.20 -5.07
C ILE A 160 3.60 -7.73 -4.70
N GLN A 161 4.73 -7.10 -4.43
CA GLN A 161 4.81 -5.70 -4.06
C GLN A 161 5.78 -4.94 -4.95
N LEU A 162 5.33 -3.81 -5.50
CA LEU A 162 6.15 -2.93 -6.32
C LEU A 162 6.61 -1.73 -5.49
N LEU A 163 7.92 -1.45 -5.47
CA LEU A 163 8.49 -0.24 -4.86
C LEU A 163 9.07 0.65 -5.95
N ASN A 164 8.40 1.73 -6.28
CA ASN A 164 8.86 2.72 -7.25
C ASN A 164 8.13 4.05 -7.08
N ILE A 165 8.54 5.07 -7.85
CA ILE A 165 7.93 6.40 -7.89
C ILE A 165 7.12 6.64 -9.17
N ASP A 166 7.05 5.66 -10.04
CA ASP A 166 6.62 5.82 -11.43
C ASP A 166 5.09 5.72 -11.61
N PHE A 167 4.38 5.39 -10.52
CA PHE A 167 2.91 5.39 -10.46
C PHE A 167 2.41 6.40 -9.42
N PRO A 168 2.53 7.71 -9.67
CA PRO A 168 2.17 8.74 -8.69
C PRO A 168 0.67 8.78 -8.36
N THR A 169 -0.18 8.35 -9.29
CA THR A 169 -1.63 8.24 -9.13
C THR A 169 -2.08 6.84 -8.69
N GLY A 170 -1.13 5.95 -8.44
CA GLY A 170 -1.35 4.55 -8.08
C GLY A 170 -1.20 3.58 -9.24
N LEU A 171 -1.17 2.28 -8.90
CA LEU A 171 -1.10 1.24 -9.92
C LEU A 171 -2.35 1.25 -10.80
N PRO A 172 -2.20 1.01 -12.12
CA PRO A 172 -3.30 0.70 -13.02
C PRO A 172 -4.16 -0.46 -12.49
N ASP A 173 -5.45 -0.44 -12.80
CA ASP A 173 -6.43 -1.40 -12.26
C ASP A 173 -6.06 -2.85 -12.61
N PHE A 174 -5.63 -3.09 -13.84
CA PHE A 174 -5.23 -4.43 -14.30
C PHE A 174 -4.04 -5.01 -13.52
N LEU A 175 -3.07 -4.21 -13.04
CA LEU A 175 -1.97 -4.71 -12.19
C LEU A 175 -2.48 -5.05 -10.78
N ARG A 176 -3.47 -4.31 -10.29
CA ARG A 176 -4.13 -4.61 -9.01
C ARG A 176 -4.98 -5.88 -9.09
N GLU A 177 -5.66 -6.11 -10.21
CA GLU A 177 -6.43 -7.33 -10.48
C GLU A 177 -5.53 -8.57 -10.53
N LEU A 178 -4.29 -8.43 -11.01
CA LEU A 178 -3.27 -9.48 -10.94
C LEU A 178 -2.69 -9.69 -9.54
N GLY A 179 -3.19 -8.97 -8.53
CA GLY A 179 -2.79 -9.10 -7.13
C GLY A 179 -1.50 -8.37 -6.76
N ALA A 180 -1.05 -7.39 -7.57
CA ALA A 180 0.09 -6.56 -7.21
C ALA A 180 -0.34 -5.39 -6.32
N VAL A 181 0.48 -5.07 -5.32
CA VAL A 181 0.32 -3.87 -4.49
C VAL A 181 1.49 -2.92 -4.70
N HIS A 182 1.28 -1.65 -4.34
CA HIS A 182 2.25 -0.58 -4.57
C HIS A 182 2.69 0.06 -3.26
N VAL A 183 3.99 0.27 -3.16
CA VAL A 183 4.60 1.21 -2.22
C VAL A 183 5.24 2.33 -3.04
N HIS A 184 4.67 3.52 -2.93
CA HIS A 184 5.24 4.69 -3.54
C HIS A 184 6.43 5.18 -2.73
N GLY A 185 7.62 5.08 -3.28
CA GLY A 185 8.86 5.43 -2.60
C GLY A 185 10.09 5.33 -3.48
N THR A 186 11.18 5.90 -2.98
CA THR A 186 12.49 5.88 -3.64
C THR A 186 13.34 4.76 -3.02
N PRO A 187 13.77 3.75 -3.78
CA PRO A 187 14.55 2.64 -3.23
C PRO A 187 15.90 3.06 -2.61
N SER A 188 16.43 4.22 -2.97
CA SER A 188 17.61 4.81 -2.33
C SER A 188 17.33 5.38 -0.93
N ASN A 189 16.08 5.40 -0.47
CA ASN A 189 15.72 5.83 0.87
C ASN A 189 15.52 4.59 1.76
N PRO A 190 16.32 4.41 2.83
CA PRO A 190 16.19 3.26 3.74
C PRO A 190 14.79 3.10 4.33
N ALA A 191 14.12 4.20 4.68
CA ALA A 191 12.77 4.16 5.24
C ALA A 191 11.72 3.62 4.24
N ASP A 192 11.92 3.84 2.93
CA ASP A 192 11.01 3.30 1.90
C ASP A 192 11.28 1.81 1.65
N LEU A 193 12.54 1.35 1.75
CA LEU A 193 12.89 -0.08 1.73
C LEU A 193 12.34 -0.82 2.95
N GLU A 194 12.44 -0.22 4.13
CA GLU A 194 11.87 -0.77 5.36
C GLU A 194 10.34 -0.86 5.26
N LYS A 195 9.68 0.21 4.80
CA LYS A 195 8.24 0.25 4.55
C LYS A 195 7.79 -0.82 3.54
N ALA A 196 8.62 -1.09 2.52
CA ALA A 196 8.38 -2.16 1.55
C ALA A 196 8.72 -3.56 2.11
N GLY A 197 9.19 -3.67 3.34
CA GLY A 197 9.49 -4.96 3.96
C GLY A 197 10.66 -5.70 3.31
N ALA A 198 11.68 -5.01 2.77
CA ALA A 198 12.78 -5.63 2.04
C ALA A 198 13.47 -6.75 2.84
N ALA A 199 13.69 -6.56 4.15
CA ALA A 199 14.26 -7.59 5.02
C ALA A 199 13.38 -8.84 5.17
N ARG A 200 12.05 -8.72 5.03
CA ARG A 200 11.07 -9.81 5.20
C ARG A 200 10.58 -10.40 3.88
N ALA A 201 11.03 -9.89 2.73
CA ALA A 201 10.66 -10.41 1.42
C ALA A 201 11.24 -11.82 1.22
N LYS A 202 10.52 -12.68 0.49
CA LYS A 202 11.00 -14.00 0.03
C LYS A 202 12.03 -13.84 -1.10
N HIS A 203 11.72 -12.99 -2.07
CA HIS A 203 12.61 -12.62 -3.16
C HIS A 203 12.56 -11.11 -3.39
N ILE A 204 13.71 -10.55 -3.80
CA ILE A 204 13.81 -9.15 -4.19
C ILE A 204 14.33 -9.10 -5.62
N VAL A 205 13.66 -8.34 -6.47
CA VAL A 205 14.05 -8.12 -7.87
C VAL A 205 14.31 -6.64 -8.06
N VAL A 206 15.55 -6.27 -8.38
CA VAL A 206 15.94 -4.88 -8.67
C VAL A 206 16.06 -4.70 -10.17
N LEU A 207 15.13 -3.99 -10.76
CA LEU A 207 15.10 -3.72 -12.20
C LEU A 207 15.97 -2.51 -12.55
N ALA A 208 16.70 -2.61 -13.65
CA ALA A 208 17.36 -1.45 -14.25
C ALA A 208 16.30 -0.48 -14.77
N ARG A 209 16.43 0.81 -14.47
CA ARG A 209 15.46 1.83 -14.89
C ARG A 209 15.49 2.06 -16.40
N ASN A 210 16.66 2.00 -17.00
CA ASN A 210 16.86 2.17 -18.43
C ASN A 210 17.92 1.18 -18.90
N GLU A 211 17.51 0.22 -19.73
CA GLU A 211 18.37 -0.83 -20.29
C GLU A 211 19.43 -0.32 -21.28
N TYR A 212 19.26 0.92 -21.76
CA TYR A 212 20.17 1.54 -22.72
C TYR A 212 21.10 2.58 -22.08
N ALA A 213 21.00 2.83 -20.80
CA ALA A 213 21.73 3.88 -20.12
C ALA A 213 22.65 3.32 -19.03
N SER A 214 23.94 3.60 -19.15
CA SER A 214 24.99 3.15 -18.23
C SER A 214 24.83 3.69 -16.81
N ASP A 215 24.20 4.85 -16.63
CA ASP A 215 23.91 5.45 -15.33
C ASP A 215 22.87 4.68 -14.51
N SER A 216 22.11 3.78 -15.17
CA SER A 216 21.20 2.86 -14.50
C SER A 216 21.89 1.98 -13.46
N ASP A 217 23.11 1.52 -13.75
CA ASP A 217 23.87 0.64 -12.87
C ASP A 217 24.27 1.35 -11.57
N SER A 218 24.59 2.65 -11.63
CA SER A 218 24.94 3.41 -10.43
C SER A 218 23.80 3.44 -9.42
N PHE A 219 22.57 3.59 -9.92
CA PHE A 219 21.38 3.56 -9.09
C PHE A 219 21.09 2.15 -8.56
N THR A 220 21.21 1.14 -9.41
CA THR A 220 21.01 -0.27 -9.03
C THR A 220 22.05 -0.68 -7.98
N PHE A 221 23.29 -0.20 -8.12
CA PHE A 221 24.36 -0.45 -7.14
C PHE A 221 24.08 0.20 -5.78
N ASP A 222 23.60 1.44 -5.74
CA ASP A 222 23.18 2.10 -4.48
C ASP A 222 22.08 1.28 -3.77
N VAL A 223 21.09 0.80 -4.50
CA VAL A 223 20.04 -0.06 -3.96
C VAL A 223 20.60 -1.38 -3.44
N ALA A 224 21.52 -2.02 -4.21
CA ALA A 224 22.17 -3.26 -3.81
C ALA A 224 22.97 -3.11 -2.52
N HIS A 225 23.69 -1.99 -2.37
CA HIS A 225 24.45 -1.70 -1.14
C HIS A 225 23.54 -1.56 0.08
N ARG A 226 22.40 -0.89 -0.05
CA ARG A 226 21.39 -0.79 1.02
C ARG A 226 20.77 -2.14 1.36
N LEU A 227 20.53 -2.98 0.36
CA LEU A 227 20.07 -4.35 0.59
C LEU A 227 21.12 -5.22 1.27
N HIS A 228 22.42 -4.95 1.02
CA HIS A 228 23.52 -5.58 1.74
C HIS A 228 23.52 -5.19 3.22
N GLU A 229 23.32 -3.90 3.55
CA GLU A 229 23.16 -3.44 4.94
C GLU A 229 21.96 -4.10 5.66
N LEU A 230 20.92 -4.44 4.92
CA LEU A 230 19.73 -5.16 5.42
C LEU A 230 19.91 -6.69 5.43
N HIS A 231 21.10 -7.23 5.10
CA HIS A 231 21.37 -8.66 4.96
C HIS A 231 20.42 -9.38 3.99
N ALA A 232 19.93 -8.68 2.96
CA ALA A 232 18.91 -9.16 2.03
C ALA A 232 19.47 -9.55 0.65
N CYS A 233 20.79 -9.40 0.40
CA CYS A 233 21.39 -9.67 -0.91
C CYS A 233 21.25 -11.14 -1.34
N HIS A 234 21.35 -12.11 -0.44
CA HIS A 234 21.26 -13.55 -0.74
C HIS A 234 19.93 -13.97 -1.40
N LYS A 235 18.89 -13.15 -1.32
CA LYS A 235 17.57 -13.36 -1.94
C LYS A 235 17.27 -12.33 -3.03
N THR A 236 18.26 -11.54 -3.44
CA THR A 236 18.12 -10.44 -4.38
C THR A 236 18.62 -10.82 -5.77
N ILE A 237 17.80 -10.59 -6.78
CA ILE A 237 18.11 -10.68 -8.20
C ILE A 237 18.24 -9.25 -8.73
N ILE A 238 19.35 -8.94 -9.40
CA ILE A 238 19.65 -7.59 -9.87
C ILE A 238 19.85 -7.57 -11.37
N GLU A 239 19.27 -6.59 -12.04
CA GLU A 239 19.60 -6.26 -13.41
C GLU A 239 20.80 -5.31 -13.47
N CYS A 240 21.77 -5.63 -14.33
CA CYS A 240 22.97 -4.86 -14.57
C CYS A 240 23.19 -4.67 -16.08
N VAL A 241 23.29 -3.42 -16.53
CA VAL A 241 23.36 -3.05 -17.94
C VAL A 241 24.77 -3.27 -18.49
N ILE A 242 25.81 -2.90 -17.73
CA ILE A 242 27.22 -2.97 -18.14
C ILE A 242 27.85 -4.22 -17.55
N ASP A 243 28.40 -5.08 -18.42
CA ASP A 243 29.04 -6.33 -17.98
C ASP A 243 30.21 -6.11 -17.00
N ALA A 244 31.01 -5.06 -17.20
CA ALA A 244 32.10 -4.71 -16.30
C ALA A 244 31.65 -4.44 -14.83
N ASN A 245 30.40 -4.09 -14.62
CA ASN A 245 29.81 -3.83 -13.29
C ASN A 245 29.26 -5.10 -12.62
N ARG A 246 29.08 -6.21 -13.35
CA ARG A 246 28.44 -7.42 -12.84
C ARG A 246 29.22 -8.04 -11.67
N GLN A 247 30.56 -8.09 -11.77
CA GLN A 247 31.38 -8.63 -10.68
C GLN A 247 31.22 -7.82 -9.39
N ARG A 248 31.21 -6.50 -9.48
CA ARG A 248 31.00 -5.61 -8.32
C ARG A 248 29.63 -5.84 -7.64
N MET A 249 28.60 -6.19 -8.43
CA MET A 249 27.27 -6.56 -7.89
C MET A 249 27.33 -7.92 -7.19
N ARG A 250 28.02 -8.91 -7.78
CA ARG A 250 28.22 -10.25 -7.17
C ARG A 250 28.96 -10.17 -5.85
N ASP A 251 29.98 -9.30 -5.75
CA ASP A 251 30.78 -9.10 -4.54
C ASP A 251 29.95 -8.63 -3.33
N LEU A 252 28.76 -8.04 -3.57
CA LEU A 252 27.79 -7.70 -2.53
C LEU A 252 26.99 -8.93 -2.04
N GLY A 253 27.18 -10.12 -2.61
CA GLY A 253 26.48 -11.35 -2.23
C GLY A 253 25.07 -11.47 -2.76
N VAL A 254 24.76 -10.85 -3.91
CA VAL A 254 23.44 -10.99 -4.54
C VAL A 254 23.26 -12.38 -5.14
N LYS A 255 22.01 -12.87 -5.11
CA LYS A 255 21.63 -14.20 -5.59
C LYS A 255 21.95 -14.39 -7.08
N SER A 256 21.61 -13.40 -7.90
CA SER A 256 21.82 -13.41 -9.36
C SER A 256 21.97 -12.01 -9.93
N VAL A 257 22.81 -11.88 -10.97
CA VAL A 257 22.97 -10.65 -11.74
C VAL A 257 22.60 -10.93 -13.18
N LEU A 258 21.52 -10.30 -13.67
CA LEU A 258 20.97 -10.52 -15.00
C LEU A 258 21.20 -9.30 -15.90
N ARG A 259 21.22 -9.51 -17.22
CA ARG A 259 21.05 -8.42 -18.18
C ARG A 259 19.58 -8.02 -18.26
N PRO A 260 19.25 -6.71 -18.40
CA PRO A 260 17.87 -6.29 -18.59
C PRO A 260 17.37 -6.71 -19.98
N ILE A 261 16.68 -7.85 -20.05
CA ILE A 261 16.07 -8.36 -21.27
C ILE A 261 14.56 -8.22 -21.14
N ARG A 262 14.02 -7.13 -21.66
CA ARG A 262 12.61 -6.75 -21.47
C ARG A 262 11.59 -7.68 -22.16
N ASN A 263 12.03 -8.47 -23.11
CA ASN A 263 11.15 -9.39 -23.84
C ASN A 263 10.97 -10.76 -23.15
N TYR A 264 11.76 -11.07 -22.12
CA TYR A 264 11.77 -12.38 -21.47
C TYR A 264 11.72 -12.25 -19.93
N PRO A 265 10.60 -11.80 -19.34
CA PRO A 265 10.49 -11.67 -17.88
C PRO A 265 10.54 -13.01 -17.15
N GLU A 266 10.29 -14.13 -17.84
CA GLU A 266 10.43 -15.50 -17.34
C GLU A 266 11.85 -15.84 -16.85
N ILE A 267 12.87 -15.15 -17.32
CA ILE A 267 14.25 -15.30 -16.85
C ILE A 267 14.36 -14.90 -15.37
N ILE A 268 13.64 -13.85 -14.96
CA ILE A 268 13.62 -13.40 -13.57
C ILE A 268 13.01 -14.49 -12.67
N VAL A 269 11.89 -15.07 -13.10
CA VAL A 269 11.20 -16.12 -12.33
C VAL A 269 12.08 -17.35 -12.17
N ARG A 270 12.73 -17.81 -13.25
CA ARG A 270 13.69 -18.95 -13.19
C ARG A 270 14.86 -18.69 -12.25
N SER A 271 15.36 -17.45 -12.17
CA SER A 271 16.44 -17.08 -11.26
C SER A 271 16.04 -17.07 -9.78
N MET A 272 14.76 -17.12 -9.48
CA MET A 272 14.27 -17.29 -8.10
C MET A 272 14.57 -18.70 -7.58
N ASP A 273 14.47 -19.71 -8.44
CA ASP A 273 14.64 -21.13 -8.09
C ASP A 273 16.10 -21.59 -8.21
N ALA A 274 16.86 -21.07 -9.16
CA ALA A 274 18.21 -21.48 -9.46
C ALA A 274 19.23 -20.34 -9.30
N PRO A 275 19.81 -20.13 -8.11
CA PRO A 275 20.82 -19.09 -7.88
C PRO A 275 22.09 -19.36 -8.69
N GLY A 276 22.68 -18.30 -9.25
CA GLY A 276 23.95 -18.38 -10.01
C GLY A 276 23.83 -18.89 -11.44
N SER A 277 22.62 -19.10 -11.95
CA SER A 277 22.42 -19.58 -13.32
C SER A 277 22.74 -18.50 -14.34
N GLU A 278 23.52 -18.81 -15.36
CA GLU A 278 23.61 -18.03 -16.59
C GLU A 278 22.53 -18.50 -17.58
N VAL A 279 21.74 -17.57 -18.09
CA VAL A 279 20.74 -17.87 -19.09
C VAL A 279 21.33 -17.60 -20.47
N ILE A 280 21.50 -18.65 -21.26
CA ILE A 280 21.94 -18.55 -22.65
C ILE A 280 20.72 -18.47 -23.55
N ILE A 281 20.64 -17.41 -24.36
CA ILE A 281 19.57 -17.22 -25.33
C ILE A 281 20.15 -17.44 -26.73
N GLU A 282 19.74 -18.51 -27.38
CA GLU A 282 20.02 -18.78 -28.77
C GLU A 282 18.72 -18.64 -29.59
N ASP A 283 18.79 -17.95 -30.72
CA ASP A 283 17.69 -17.77 -31.70
C ASP A 283 16.32 -17.44 -31.09
N LYS A 284 16.28 -16.50 -30.12
CA LYS A 284 15.07 -16.07 -29.41
C LYS A 284 14.38 -17.18 -28.56
N LYS A 285 15.01 -18.33 -28.38
CA LYS A 285 14.55 -19.36 -27.45
C LYS A 285 15.54 -19.50 -26.30
N ILE A 286 15.01 -19.71 -25.09
CA ILE A 286 15.83 -20.03 -23.91
C ILE A 286 16.23 -21.50 -24.05
N VAL A 287 17.52 -21.76 -24.32
CA VAL A 287 18.02 -23.11 -24.60
C VAL A 287 18.50 -23.82 -23.32
N SER A 288 19.12 -23.10 -22.39
CA SER A 288 19.56 -23.69 -21.12
C SER A 288 19.74 -22.66 -20.02
N VAL A 289 19.58 -23.11 -18.79
CA VAL A 289 20.03 -22.40 -17.58
C VAL A 289 21.16 -23.25 -17.02
N THR A 290 22.40 -22.81 -17.18
CA THR A 290 23.56 -23.55 -16.66
C THR A 290 23.95 -22.96 -15.32
N SER A 291 23.99 -23.77 -14.27
CA SER A 291 24.67 -23.41 -13.03
C SER A 291 26.18 -23.36 -13.29
N ILE A 292 26.83 -22.27 -12.95
CA ILE A 292 28.30 -22.20 -12.97
C ILE A 292 28.78 -23.07 -11.83
N GLU A 293 29.16 -24.31 -12.14
CA GLU A 293 30.03 -25.08 -11.25
C GLU A 293 31.37 -24.33 -11.15
N GLU A 294 31.80 -24.04 -9.94
CA GLU A 294 33.11 -23.48 -9.66
C GLU A 294 34.16 -24.33 -10.39
N ALA A 295 34.86 -23.74 -11.34
CA ALA A 295 36.03 -24.37 -11.93
C ALA A 295 37.05 -24.66 -10.80
N PRO A 296 37.55 -25.89 -10.65
CA PRO A 296 38.54 -26.17 -9.64
C PRO A 296 39.80 -25.36 -9.95
N ASN A 297 40.27 -24.60 -8.96
CA ASN A 297 41.55 -23.91 -8.98
C ASN A 297 42.66 -24.91 -9.35
N GLN A 298 43.24 -24.73 -10.51
CA GLN A 298 44.57 -25.26 -10.85
C GLN A 298 45.61 -24.16 -10.75
#